data_a7156aac358fd6b28c9e3e196b2a6daf
#
_entry.id   a7156aac358fd6b28c9e3e196b2a6daf
#
_cell.length_a   1.000
_cell.length_b   1.000
_cell.length_c   1.000
_cell.angle_alpha   90.00
_cell.angle_beta   90.00
_cell.angle_gamma   90.00
#
_symmetry.space_group_name_H-M   'P 1'
#
loop_
_entity.id
_entity.type
_entity.pdbx_description
1 polymer ?
#
loop_
_entity_poly.entity_id
_entity_poly.type
_entity_poly.pdbx_seq_one_letter_code
_entity_poly.pdbx_strand_id
1 'polypeptide(L)'
;MKKVLIHPLYVRIFHWINAAAIVTMIMSGWQIYNASPLFDGLEFPSYLTLGDWLGGGIQWHLAAMWVFVVNLLIYLVLGIATGHFREKFFPLGIKALFHDIGAALRFKLGHDSHDYNAVQKAFYIGIIFIMLMTFVSGLVVWKSVQFQALSWIVGNYAIARYVHFAGMTLICAFIIVHVALVAIVPSTFIPMITGRAKPFPEKENSHVA
;
A
#
# COMPACT_ATOMS: atom_id res chain seq x y z
N MET A 1 13.50 -2.72 -31.01
CA MET A 1 12.25 -2.14 -30.47
C MET A 1 12.61 -1.11 -29.40
N LYS A 2 12.18 0.15 -29.52
CA LYS A 2 12.47 1.21 -28.54
C LYS A 2 11.65 0.95 -27.27
N LYS A 3 12.30 0.86 -26.12
CA LYS A 3 11.61 0.73 -24.81
C LYS A 3 10.87 2.02 -24.47
N VAL A 4 9.63 1.92 -24.02
CA VAL A 4 8.80 3.06 -23.61
C VAL A 4 8.94 3.28 -22.11
N LEU A 5 9.02 4.55 -21.66
CA LEU A 5 9.03 4.92 -20.24
C LEU A 5 7.61 4.73 -19.68
N ILE A 6 7.47 3.82 -18.72
CA ILE A 6 6.19 3.52 -18.05
C ILE A 6 6.15 4.17 -16.66
N HIS A 7 7.24 4.05 -15.89
CA HIS A 7 7.32 4.62 -14.55
C HIS A 7 8.42 5.67 -14.47
N PRO A 8 8.08 6.95 -14.25
CA PRO A 8 9.04 8.01 -13.96
C PRO A 8 9.93 7.67 -12.76
N LEU A 9 11.12 8.24 -12.72
CA LEU A 9 12.10 7.95 -11.65
C LEU A 9 11.53 8.21 -10.24
N TYR A 10 10.81 9.33 -10.07
CA TYR A 10 10.24 9.70 -8.77
C TYR A 10 9.24 8.65 -8.24
N VAL A 11 8.37 8.09 -9.11
CA VAL A 11 7.41 7.04 -8.72
C VAL A 11 8.14 5.81 -8.18
N ARG A 12 9.24 5.42 -8.83
CA ARG A 12 10.05 4.27 -8.40
C ARG A 12 10.75 4.52 -7.07
N ILE A 13 11.32 5.71 -6.90
CA ILE A 13 11.98 6.10 -5.64
C ILE A 13 10.96 6.09 -4.49
N PHE A 14 9.80 6.73 -4.67
CA PHE A 14 8.74 6.74 -3.65
C PHE A 14 8.26 5.35 -3.32
N HIS A 15 8.09 4.48 -4.31
CA HIS A 15 7.67 3.10 -4.09
C HIS A 15 8.68 2.33 -3.22
N TRP A 16 9.97 2.37 -3.54
CA TRP A 16 10.98 1.61 -2.80
C TRP A 16 11.24 2.18 -1.40
N ILE A 17 11.18 3.49 -1.22
CA ILE A 17 11.25 4.10 0.11
C ILE A 17 10.06 3.66 0.96
N ASN A 18 8.84 3.69 0.41
CA ASN A 18 7.65 3.22 1.11
C ASN A 18 7.73 1.73 1.44
N ALA A 19 8.19 0.89 0.51
CA ALA A 19 8.34 -0.54 0.75
C ALA A 19 9.30 -0.80 1.92
N ALA A 20 10.47 -0.16 1.94
CA ALA A 20 11.43 -0.30 3.03
C ALA A 20 10.86 0.21 4.37
N ALA A 21 10.21 1.39 4.38
CA ALA A 21 9.62 1.96 5.58
C ALA A 21 8.50 1.07 6.15
N ILE A 22 7.60 0.56 5.30
CA ILE A 22 6.49 -0.31 5.72
C ILE A 22 7.01 -1.63 6.30
N VAL A 23 7.98 -2.28 5.66
CA VAL A 23 8.58 -3.52 6.18
C VAL A 23 9.23 -3.27 7.55
N THR A 24 9.98 -2.16 7.70
CA THR A 24 10.57 -1.77 8.98
C THR A 24 9.51 -1.52 10.05
N MET A 25 8.40 -0.84 9.71
CA MET A 25 7.29 -0.61 10.65
C MET A 25 6.56 -1.89 11.02
N ILE A 26 6.37 -2.84 10.12
CA ILE A 26 5.77 -4.14 10.41
C ILE A 26 6.64 -4.91 11.41
N MET A 27 7.93 -5.09 11.11
CA MET A 27 8.85 -5.85 11.94
C MET A 27 9.01 -5.22 13.33
N SER A 28 9.16 -3.89 13.41
CA SER A 28 9.25 -3.17 14.68
C SER A 28 7.90 -3.13 15.42
N GLY A 29 6.79 -3.06 14.69
CA GLY A 29 5.44 -3.15 15.25
C GLY A 29 5.17 -4.50 15.90
N TRP A 30 5.64 -5.60 15.32
CA TRP A 30 5.57 -6.93 15.93
C TRP A 30 6.39 -7.01 17.21
N GLN A 31 7.55 -6.35 17.28
CA GLN A 31 8.33 -6.24 18.52
C GLN A 31 7.57 -5.49 19.62
N ILE A 32 6.89 -4.39 19.26
CA ILE A 32 6.06 -3.62 20.20
C ILE A 32 4.85 -4.46 20.64
N TYR A 33 4.20 -5.17 19.71
CA TYR A 33 3.07 -6.05 19.98
C TYR A 33 3.42 -7.15 20.98
N ASN A 34 4.57 -7.82 20.82
CA ASN A 34 5.02 -8.88 21.73
C ASN A 34 5.23 -8.41 23.18
N ALA A 35 5.52 -7.11 23.38
CA ALA A 35 5.62 -6.54 24.72
C ALA A 35 4.26 -6.30 25.40
N SER A 36 3.16 -6.21 24.62
CA SER A 36 1.80 -6.05 25.13
C SER A 36 0.79 -6.62 24.13
N PRO A 37 0.64 -7.95 24.04
CA PRO A 37 -0.23 -8.60 23.09
C PRO A 37 -1.70 -8.19 23.23
N LEU A 38 -2.43 -8.15 22.12
CA LEU A 38 -3.89 -7.94 22.10
C LEU A 38 -4.68 -9.25 22.17
N PHE A 39 -4.05 -10.33 21.74
CA PHE A 39 -4.65 -11.64 21.66
C PHE A 39 -3.76 -12.66 22.37
N ASP A 40 -4.33 -13.43 23.28
CA ASP A 40 -3.60 -14.47 24.02
C ASP A 40 -3.08 -15.54 23.05
N GLY A 41 -1.81 -15.91 23.21
CA GLY A 41 -1.17 -16.94 22.41
C GLY A 41 -0.72 -16.50 21.00
N LEU A 42 -0.95 -15.25 20.61
CA LEU A 42 -0.38 -14.70 19.38
C LEU A 42 0.92 -13.96 19.70
N GLU A 43 2.04 -14.53 19.31
CA GLU A 43 3.38 -13.94 19.41
C GLU A 43 4.12 -14.05 18.08
N PHE A 44 4.89 -13.03 17.74
CA PHE A 44 5.72 -13.02 16.54
C PHE A 44 7.12 -13.51 16.87
N PRO A 45 7.69 -14.46 16.10
CA PRO A 45 9.04 -14.98 16.31
C PRO A 45 10.09 -13.87 16.28
N SER A 46 11.11 -13.96 17.12
CA SER A 46 12.17 -12.94 17.22
C SER A 46 12.90 -12.64 15.92
N TYR A 47 13.04 -13.62 15.03
CA TYR A 47 13.66 -13.43 13.70
C TYR A 47 12.80 -12.63 12.72
N LEU A 48 11.51 -12.40 13.02
CA LEU A 48 10.60 -11.54 12.28
C LEU A 48 10.42 -10.17 12.93
N THR A 49 10.99 -9.94 14.12
CA THR A 49 10.86 -8.67 14.82
C THR A 49 12.11 -7.81 14.67
N LEU A 50 11.98 -6.51 14.88
CA LEU A 50 13.08 -5.56 14.79
C LEU A 50 13.13 -4.69 16.05
N GLY A 51 14.32 -4.60 16.68
CA GLY A 51 14.60 -3.72 17.81
C GLY A 51 14.89 -4.42 19.12
N ASP A 52 14.91 -5.76 19.17
CA ASP A 52 15.29 -6.66 20.27
C ASP A 52 14.46 -6.50 21.57
N TRP A 53 14.01 -5.31 21.91
CA TRP A 53 13.24 -4.96 23.08
C TRP A 53 12.23 -3.84 22.77
N LEU A 54 11.27 -3.59 23.67
CA LEU A 54 10.19 -2.62 23.46
C LEU A 54 10.69 -1.23 23.01
N GLY A 55 11.67 -0.67 23.69
CA GLY A 55 12.23 0.66 23.37
C GLY A 55 12.89 0.70 22.00
N GLY A 56 13.65 -0.34 21.65
CA GLY A 56 14.25 -0.48 20.32
C GLY A 56 13.21 -0.62 19.24
N GLY A 57 12.15 -1.43 19.47
CA GLY A 57 11.03 -1.53 18.56
C GLY A 57 10.33 -0.19 18.31
N ILE A 58 10.08 0.60 19.38
CA ILE A 58 9.49 1.93 19.28
C ILE A 58 10.38 2.90 18.48
N GLN A 59 11.69 2.87 18.70
CA GLN A 59 12.65 3.74 17.98
C GLN A 59 12.61 3.46 16.47
N TRP A 60 12.71 2.20 16.06
CA TRP A 60 12.63 1.81 14.65
C TRP A 60 11.28 2.14 14.03
N HIS A 61 10.19 1.87 14.76
CA HIS A 61 8.83 2.12 14.29
C HIS A 61 8.60 3.60 14.00
N LEU A 62 8.95 4.49 14.95
CA LEU A 62 8.77 5.92 14.78
C LEU A 62 9.74 6.51 13.74
N ALA A 63 10.98 6.03 13.66
CA ALA A 63 11.90 6.47 12.63
C ALA A 63 11.37 6.13 11.21
N ALA A 64 10.92 4.89 11.00
CA ALA A 64 10.34 4.48 9.72
C ALA A 64 9.02 5.19 9.43
N MET A 65 8.18 5.45 10.45
CA MET A 65 6.96 6.24 10.33
C MET A 65 7.24 7.63 9.76
N TRP A 66 8.25 8.34 10.25
CA TRP A 66 8.60 9.67 9.73
C TRP A 66 9.06 9.61 8.27
N VAL A 67 9.87 8.62 7.91
CA VAL A 67 10.27 8.40 6.51
C VAL A 67 9.03 8.15 5.64
N PHE A 68 8.14 7.28 6.08
CA PHE A 68 6.89 6.98 5.38
C PHE A 68 6.00 8.21 5.20
N VAL A 69 5.75 8.97 6.28
CA VAL A 69 4.87 10.16 6.26
C VAL A 69 5.41 11.23 5.33
N VAL A 70 6.70 11.56 5.43
CA VAL A 70 7.33 12.57 4.56
C VAL A 70 7.25 12.14 3.10
N ASN A 71 7.58 10.87 2.80
CA ASN A 71 7.52 10.32 1.46
C ASN A 71 6.08 10.33 0.90
N LEU A 72 5.10 9.94 1.72
CA LEU A 72 3.68 9.96 1.35
C LEU A 72 3.18 11.39 1.07
N LEU A 73 3.52 12.35 1.93
CA LEU A 73 3.11 13.75 1.74
C LEU A 73 3.67 14.32 0.44
N ILE A 74 4.95 14.09 0.14
CA ILE A 74 5.56 14.55 -1.12
C ILE A 74 4.85 13.88 -2.31
N TYR A 75 4.59 12.57 -2.24
CA TYR A 75 3.87 11.84 -3.28
C TYR A 75 2.45 12.40 -3.51
N LEU A 76 1.71 12.68 -2.43
CA LEU A 76 0.36 13.26 -2.52
C LEU A 76 0.38 14.67 -3.13
N VAL A 77 1.31 15.54 -2.68
CA VAL A 77 1.46 16.88 -3.23
C VAL A 77 1.79 16.83 -4.73
N LEU A 78 2.75 16.00 -5.13
CA LEU A 78 3.10 15.84 -6.54
C LEU A 78 1.95 15.23 -7.35
N GLY A 79 1.26 14.23 -6.82
CA GLY A 79 0.12 13.58 -7.49
C GLY A 79 -1.07 14.53 -7.72
N ILE A 80 -1.33 15.44 -6.77
CA ILE A 80 -2.35 16.47 -6.90
C ILE A 80 -1.89 17.56 -7.88
N ALA A 81 -0.67 18.10 -7.71
CA ALA A 81 -0.14 19.18 -8.53
C ALA A 81 0.01 18.80 -10.01
N THR A 82 0.33 17.54 -10.30
CA THR A 82 0.46 17.03 -11.67
C THR A 82 -0.85 16.51 -12.27
N GLY A 83 -1.96 16.50 -11.51
CA GLY A 83 -3.23 15.91 -11.96
C GLY A 83 -3.23 14.37 -12.06
N HIS A 84 -2.14 13.72 -11.67
CA HIS A 84 -1.94 12.28 -11.81
C HIS A 84 -3.07 11.45 -11.19
N PHE A 85 -3.56 11.84 -10.01
CA PHE A 85 -4.64 11.10 -9.34
C PHE A 85 -5.97 11.23 -10.07
N ARG A 86 -6.25 12.41 -10.66
CA ARG A 86 -7.47 12.63 -11.43
C ARG A 86 -7.51 11.74 -12.68
N GLU A 87 -6.40 11.64 -13.39
CA GLU A 87 -6.29 10.83 -14.61
C GLU A 87 -6.32 9.32 -14.32
N LYS A 88 -5.67 8.87 -13.24
CA LYS A 88 -5.49 7.43 -12.99
C LYS A 88 -6.59 6.79 -12.15
N PHE A 89 -7.20 7.53 -11.21
CA PHE A 89 -8.19 6.96 -10.28
C PHE A 89 -9.64 7.29 -10.62
N PHE A 90 -9.90 8.32 -11.43
CA PHE A 90 -11.27 8.72 -11.78
C PHE A 90 -11.52 8.62 -13.30
N PRO A 91 -12.77 8.33 -13.73
CA PRO A 91 -13.92 7.97 -12.88
C PRO A 91 -13.85 6.52 -12.37
N LEU A 92 -14.34 6.30 -11.14
CA LEU A 92 -14.55 4.97 -10.59
C LEU A 92 -16.05 4.60 -10.79
N GLY A 93 -16.33 3.81 -11.81
CA GLY A 93 -17.68 3.35 -12.07
C GLY A 93 -18.06 2.16 -11.18
N ILE A 94 -19.05 2.32 -10.29
CA ILE A 94 -19.53 1.24 -9.40
C ILE A 94 -19.98 0.01 -10.22
N LYS A 95 -20.69 0.20 -11.33
CA LYS A 95 -21.11 -0.88 -12.22
C LYS A 95 -19.93 -1.62 -12.86
N ALA A 96 -18.91 -0.87 -13.29
CA ALA A 96 -17.67 -1.43 -13.81
C ALA A 96 -16.93 -2.24 -12.74
N LEU A 97 -16.93 -1.76 -11.48
CA LEU A 97 -16.29 -2.47 -10.37
C LEU A 97 -16.92 -3.85 -10.14
N PHE A 98 -18.25 -3.95 -10.06
CA PHE A 98 -18.92 -5.26 -9.89
C PHE A 98 -18.73 -6.18 -11.09
N HIS A 99 -18.75 -5.64 -12.31
CA HIS A 99 -18.45 -6.39 -13.52
C HIS A 99 -17.03 -6.96 -13.48
N ASP A 100 -16.05 -6.12 -13.17
CA ASP A 100 -14.64 -6.51 -13.16
C ASP A 100 -14.32 -7.47 -12.00
N ILE A 101 -14.97 -7.35 -10.83
CA ILE A 101 -14.88 -8.36 -9.76
C ILE A 101 -15.39 -9.71 -10.26
N GLY A 102 -16.54 -9.75 -10.96
CA GLY A 102 -17.07 -10.97 -11.53
C GLY A 102 -16.15 -11.60 -12.59
N ALA A 103 -15.49 -10.77 -13.39
CA ALA A 103 -14.49 -11.20 -14.36
C ALA A 103 -13.19 -11.70 -13.69
N ALA A 104 -12.75 -11.03 -12.60
CA ALA A 104 -11.58 -11.43 -11.81
C ALA A 104 -11.75 -12.81 -11.19
N LEU A 105 -12.91 -13.06 -10.56
CA LEU A 105 -13.24 -14.35 -9.96
C LEU A 105 -13.29 -15.50 -10.97
N ARG A 106 -13.51 -15.17 -12.25
CA ARG A 106 -13.53 -16.14 -13.37
C ARG A 106 -12.19 -16.21 -14.11
N PHE A 107 -11.13 -15.54 -13.63
CA PHE A 107 -9.83 -15.41 -14.30
C PHE A 107 -9.92 -14.87 -15.75
N LYS A 108 -10.93 -14.04 -16.03
CA LYS A 108 -11.21 -13.44 -17.36
C LYS A 108 -10.98 -11.93 -17.41
N LEU A 109 -10.23 -11.36 -16.47
CA LEU A 109 -9.87 -9.95 -16.49
C LEU A 109 -8.98 -9.66 -17.71
N GLY A 110 -9.47 -8.78 -18.59
CA GLY A 110 -8.66 -8.24 -19.68
C GLY A 110 -7.54 -7.37 -19.12
N HIS A 111 -6.30 -7.66 -19.50
CA HIS A 111 -5.14 -6.82 -19.18
C HIS A 111 -5.01 -5.74 -20.25
N ASP A 112 -5.82 -4.68 -20.16
CA ASP A 112 -5.57 -3.48 -20.95
C ASP A 112 -4.48 -2.66 -20.26
N SER A 113 -3.35 -2.50 -20.94
CA SER A 113 -2.11 -1.96 -20.40
C SER A 113 -2.08 -0.44 -20.25
N HIS A 114 -3.09 0.27 -20.70
CA HIS A 114 -3.15 1.74 -20.65
C HIS A 114 -4.00 2.29 -19.51
N ASP A 115 -5.07 1.60 -19.10
CA ASP A 115 -5.97 2.04 -18.05
C ASP A 115 -6.13 0.98 -16.96
N TYR A 116 -6.09 1.43 -15.70
CA TYR A 116 -6.41 0.56 -14.59
C TYR A 116 -7.87 0.11 -14.68
N ASN A 117 -8.10 -1.20 -14.56
CA ASN A 117 -9.46 -1.72 -14.42
C ASN A 117 -10.08 -1.25 -13.09
N ALA A 118 -11.41 -1.32 -12.96
CA ALA A 118 -12.10 -0.80 -11.78
C ALA A 118 -11.69 -1.51 -10.49
N VAL A 119 -11.32 -2.80 -10.55
CA VAL A 119 -10.80 -3.57 -9.40
C VAL A 119 -9.44 -3.02 -8.95
N GLN A 120 -8.51 -2.77 -9.89
CA GLN A 120 -7.21 -2.18 -9.56
C GLN A 120 -7.37 -0.80 -8.92
N LYS A 121 -8.24 0.08 -9.48
CA LYS A 121 -8.54 1.40 -8.90
C LYS A 121 -9.07 1.28 -7.47
N ALA A 122 -10.00 0.35 -7.22
CA ALA A 122 -10.56 0.10 -5.90
C ALA A 122 -9.49 -0.40 -4.91
N PHE A 123 -8.60 -1.30 -5.34
CA PHE A 123 -7.48 -1.76 -4.51
C PHE A 123 -6.52 -0.62 -4.14
N TYR A 124 -6.17 0.26 -5.08
CA TYR A 124 -5.31 1.42 -4.78
C TYR A 124 -5.96 2.40 -3.81
N ILE A 125 -7.25 2.72 -4.02
CA ILE A 125 -7.98 3.60 -3.10
C ILE A 125 -8.12 2.94 -1.73
N GLY A 126 -8.45 1.65 -1.70
CA GLY A 126 -8.60 0.87 -0.47
C GLY A 126 -7.31 0.83 0.36
N ILE A 127 -6.16 0.54 -0.26
CA ILE A 127 -4.89 0.50 0.49
C ILE A 127 -4.47 1.89 0.99
N ILE A 128 -4.71 2.96 0.24
CA ILE A 128 -4.46 4.33 0.70
C ILE A 128 -5.31 4.64 1.94
N PHE A 129 -6.60 4.27 1.91
CA PHE A 129 -7.49 4.44 3.06
C PHE A 129 -7.03 3.63 4.28
N ILE A 130 -6.66 2.36 4.10
CA ILE A 130 -6.14 1.50 5.17
C ILE A 130 -4.86 2.10 5.77
N MET A 131 -3.93 2.56 4.94
CA MET A 131 -2.69 3.20 5.41
C MET A 131 -2.99 4.49 6.20
N LEU A 132 -3.93 5.31 5.74
CA LEU A 132 -4.35 6.52 6.45
C LEU A 132 -4.97 6.19 7.80
N MET A 133 -5.89 5.23 7.86
CA MET A 133 -6.53 4.80 9.11
C MET A 133 -5.51 4.17 10.08
N THR A 134 -4.56 3.40 9.57
CA THR A 134 -3.47 2.83 10.37
C THR A 134 -2.58 3.94 10.93
N PHE A 135 -2.25 4.96 10.14
CA PHE A 135 -1.50 6.12 10.60
C PHE A 135 -2.25 6.91 11.68
N VAL A 136 -3.52 7.25 11.44
CA VAL A 136 -4.34 8.02 12.40
C VAL A 136 -4.51 7.25 13.71
N SER A 137 -4.80 5.95 13.67
CA SER A 137 -4.87 5.10 14.87
C SER A 137 -3.52 5.02 15.59
N GLY A 138 -2.41 4.96 14.86
CA GLY A 138 -1.07 4.98 15.41
C GLY A 138 -0.74 6.26 16.17
N LEU A 139 -1.20 7.42 15.70
CA LEU A 139 -1.06 8.69 16.42
C LEU A 139 -1.80 8.68 17.76
N VAL A 140 -3.01 8.11 17.81
CA VAL A 140 -3.79 7.95 19.05
C VAL A 140 -3.09 6.99 20.02
N VAL A 141 -2.51 5.89 19.50
CA VAL A 141 -1.73 4.94 20.32
C VAL A 141 -0.44 5.60 20.85
N TRP A 142 0.25 6.39 20.04
CA TRP A 142 1.52 7.02 20.41
C TRP A 142 1.35 8.16 21.41
N LYS A 143 0.38 9.06 21.18
CA LYS A 143 0.20 10.31 21.91
C LYS A 143 -1.28 10.59 22.16
N SER A 144 -1.95 9.71 22.90
CA SER A 144 -3.40 9.75 23.14
C SER A 144 -3.92 11.07 23.70
N VAL A 145 -3.13 11.75 24.54
CA VAL A 145 -3.51 13.05 25.12
C VAL A 145 -3.40 14.18 24.10
N GLN A 146 -2.28 14.23 23.34
CA GLN A 146 -2.06 15.28 22.34
C GLN A 146 -2.97 15.14 21.12
N PHE A 147 -3.31 13.90 20.75
CA PHE A 147 -4.18 13.60 19.62
C PHE A 147 -5.59 13.18 20.05
N GLN A 148 -6.09 13.71 21.17
CA GLN A 148 -7.42 13.38 21.70
C GLN A 148 -8.54 13.62 20.68
N ALA A 149 -8.43 14.66 19.85
CA ALA A 149 -9.41 14.91 18.79
C ALA A 149 -9.54 13.76 17.79
N LEU A 150 -8.45 13.02 17.51
CA LEU A 150 -8.49 11.86 16.63
C LEU A 150 -9.21 10.66 17.27
N SER A 151 -9.34 10.61 18.59
CA SER A 151 -10.12 9.59 19.29
C SER A 151 -11.60 9.63 18.94
N TRP A 152 -12.11 10.76 18.47
CA TRP A 152 -13.49 10.85 17.94
C TRP A 152 -13.67 10.05 16.64
N ILE A 153 -12.60 9.85 15.88
CA ILE A 153 -12.61 9.10 14.61
C ILE A 153 -12.35 7.62 14.85
N VAL A 154 -11.33 7.31 15.67
CA VAL A 154 -10.78 5.96 15.82
C VAL A 154 -11.32 5.25 17.07
N GLY A 155 -11.79 6.02 18.06
CA GLY A 155 -12.13 5.53 19.39
C GLY A 155 -11.01 5.79 20.41
N ASN A 156 -11.19 5.28 21.63
CA ASN A 156 -10.22 5.44 22.71
C ASN A 156 -8.92 4.65 22.43
N TYR A 157 -7.94 4.80 23.32
CA TYR A 157 -6.64 4.12 23.22
C TYR A 157 -6.76 2.59 22.97
N ALA A 158 -7.66 1.92 23.68
CA ALA A 158 -7.85 0.47 23.52
C ALA A 158 -8.38 0.12 22.12
N ILE A 159 -9.40 0.84 21.64
CA ILE A 159 -9.95 0.66 20.29
C ILE A 159 -8.90 1.00 19.23
N ALA A 160 -8.15 2.10 19.42
CA ALA A 160 -7.10 2.51 18.49
C ALA A 160 -6.03 1.42 18.29
N ARG A 161 -5.67 0.67 19.34
CA ARG A 161 -4.77 -0.48 19.23
C ARG A 161 -5.33 -1.59 18.33
N TYR A 162 -6.61 -1.93 18.46
CA TYR A 162 -7.26 -2.92 17.58
C TYR A 162 -7.34 -2.43 16.14
N VAL A 163 -7.72 -1.17 15.92
CA VAL A 163 -7.77 -0.56 14.57
C VAL A 163 -6.39 -0.55 13.92
N HIS A 164 -5.35 -0.17 14.68
CA HIS A 164 -3.97 -0.14 14.20
C HIS A 164 -3.48 -1.56 13.83
N PHE A 165 -3.73 -2.54 14.69
CA PHE A 165 -3.39 -3.94 14.44
C PHE A 165 -4.14 -4.50 13.22
N ALA A 166 -5.45 -4.25 13.11
CA ALA A 166 -6.24 -4.65 11.95
C ALA A 166 -5.73 -4.01 10.65
N GLY A 167 -5.40 -2.71 10.69
CA GLY A 167 -4.80 -2.01 9.56
C GLY A 167 -3.46 -2.62 9.15
N MET A 168 -2.57 -2.90 10.11
CA MET A 168 -1.31 -3.61 9.87
C MET A 168 -1.54 -4.97 9.23
N THR A 169 -2.50 -5.76 9.73
CA THR A 169 -2.84 -7.08 9.17
C THR A 169 -3.32 -6.99 7.72
N LEU A 170 -4.16 -6.01 7.41
CA LEU A 170 -4.63 -5.76 6.03
C LEU A 170 -3.50 -5.31 5.11
N ILE A 171 -2.55 -4.50 5.60
CA ILE A 171 -1.35 -4.11 4.85
C ILE A 171 -0.48 -5.34 4.58
N CYS A 172 -0.26 -6.22 5.56
CA CYS A 172 0.47 -7.47 5.36
C CYS A 172 -0.20 -8.36 4.31
N ALA A 173 -1.52 -8.54 4.39
CA ALA A 173 -2.28 -9.30 3.40
C ALA A 173 -2.16 -8.70 1.99
N PHE A 174 -2.25 -7.38 1.87
CA PHE A 174 -2.03 -6.67 0.61
C PHE A 174 -0.62 -6.92 0.05
N ILE A 175 0.43 -6.84 0.89
CA ILE A 175 1.82 -7.09 0.46
C ILE A 175 1.98 -8.52 -0.05
N ILE A 176 1.41 -9.51 0.64
CA ILE A 176 1.46 -10.92 0.21
C ILE A 176 0.84 -11.08 -1.17
N VAL A 177 -0.38 -10.55 -1.36
CA VAL A 177 -1.08 -10.61 -2.65
C VAL A 177 -0.30 -9.85 -3.73
N HIS A 178 0.20 -8.66 -3.41
CA HIS A 178 0.98 -7.82 -4.33
C HIS A 178 2.24 -8.54 -4.81
N VAL A 179 3.03 -9.09 -3.89
CA VAL A 179 4.26 -9.81 -4.22
C VAL A 179 3.96 -11.10 -5.01
N ALA A 180 2.90 -11.82 -4.64
CA ALA A 180 2.46 -13.00 -5.37
C ALA A 180 2.09 -12.66 -6.83
N LEU A 181 1.32 -11.58 -7.05
CA LEU A 181 0.97 -11.13 -8.40
C LEU A 181 2.19 -10.70 -9.21
N VAL A 182 3.16 -10.02 -8.58
CA VAL A 182 4.43 -9.66 -9.22
C VAL A 182 5.25 -10.90 -9.59
N ALA A 183 5.23 -11.94 -8.73
CA ALA A 183 5.91 -13.20 -9.02
C ALA A 183 5.26 -13.98 -10.17
N ILE A 184 3.92 -13.95 -10.28
CA ILE A 184 3.16 -14.58 -11.37
C ILE A 184 3.38 -13.83 -12.68
N VAL A 185 3.53 -12.49 -12.65
CA VAL A 185 3.73 -11.64 -13.83
C VAL A 185 5.04 -10.85 -13.72
N PRO A 186 6.22 -11.50 -13.87
CA PRO A 186 7.52 -10.86 -13.62
C PRO A 186 7.81 -9.66 -14.52
N SER A 187 7.11 -9.56 -15.67
CA SER A 187 7.21 -8.42 -16.59
C SER A 187 6.81 -7.08 -15.94
N THR A 188 6.04 -7.10 -14.85
CA THR A 188 5.64 -5.91 -14.09
C THR A 188 6.73 -5.41 -13.13
N PHE A 189 7.64 -6.29 -12.71
CA PHE A 189 8.74 -5.95 -11.80
C PHE A 189 9.84 -5.12 -12.47
N ILE A 190 10.22 -5.49 -13.70
CA ILE A 190 11.30 -4.85 -14.44
C ILE A 190 11.07 -3.34 -14.63
N PRO A 191 9.87 -2.85 -14.99
CA PRO A 191 9.57 -1.42 -15.09
C PRO A 191 9.70 -0.68 -13.75
N MET A 192 9.46 -1.33 -12.62
CA MET A 192 9.64 -0.73 -11.29
C MET A 192 11.11 -0.51 -10.92
N ILE A 193 12.04 -1.21 -11.58
CA ILE A 193 13.49 -1.01 -11.41
C ILE A 193 14.02 -0.08 -12.50
N THR A 194 13.73 -0.36 -13.77
CA THR A 194 14.34 0.31 -14.93
C THR A 194 13.56 1.52 -15.43
N GLY A 195 12.29 1.64 -15.06
CA GLY A 195 11.34 2.64 -15.58
C GLY A 195 10.78 2.31 -16.97
N ARG A 196 11.28 1.28 -17.64
CA ARG A 196 11.02 1.02 -19.05
C ARG A 196 10.49 -0.38 -19.30
N ALA A 197 9.51 -0.52 -20.21
CA ALA A 197 9.05 -1.81 -20.70
C ALA A 197 9.12 -1.88 -22.23
N LYS A 198 8.98 -3.11 -22.75
CA LYS A 198 8.78 -3.32 -24.20
C LYS A 198 7.41 -2.75 -24.58
N PRO A 199 7.27 -2.05 -25.71
CA PRO A 199 5.96 -1.68 -26.22
C PRO A 199 5.14 -2.95 -26.45
N PHE A 200 3.87 -2.91 -26.04
CA PHE A 200 2.94 -3.99 -26.41
C PHE A 200 2.75 -3.98 -27.92
N PRO A 201 2.57 -5.13 -28.57
CA PRO A 201 2.17 -5.17 -29.95
C PRO A 201 0.85 -4.38 -30.09
N GLU A 202 0.81 -3.40 -31.00
CA GLU A 202 -0.43 -2.74 -31.38
C GLU A 202 -1.43 -3.85 -31.77
N LYS A 203 -2.66 -3.79 -31.22
CA LYS A 203 -3.76 -4.59 -31.73
C LYS A 203 -3.88 -4.21 -33.22
N GLU A 204 -3.54 -5.13 -34.09
CA GLU A 204 -3.79 -5.03 -35.51
C GLU A 204 -5.30 -4.77 -35.66
N ASN A 205 -5.66 -3.54 -35.98
CA ASN A 205 -7.04 -3.20 -36.32
C ASN A 205 -7.39 -4.01 -37.56
N SER A 206 -7.99 -5.18 -37.35
CA SER A 206 -8.66 -5.91 -38.42
C SER A 206 -9.90 -5.11 -38.83
N HIS A 207 -9.70 -4.02 -39.52
CA HIS A 207 -10.70 -3.52 -40.45
C HIS A 207 -10.74 -4.52 -41.62
N VAL A 208 -11.54 -5.55 -41.42
CA VAL A 208 -11.99 -6.35 -42.57
C VAL A 208 -13.13 -5.56 -43.20
N ALA A 209 -12.89 -5.26 -44.45
CA ALA A 209 -13.81 -4.64 -45.40
C ALA A 209 -15.14 -5.39 -45.48
#